data_e998213e765575b8ec3f726c959a3ede
#
_entry.id   e998213e765575b8ec3f726c959a3ede
#
_cell.length_a   1.000
_cell.length_b   1.000
_cell.length_c   1.000
_cell.angle_alpha   90.00
_cell.angle_beta   90.00
_cell.angle_gamma   90.00
#
_symmetry.space_group_name_H-M   'P 1'
#
loop_
_entity.id
_entity.type
_entity.pdbx_description
1 polymer ?
#
loop_
_entity_poly.entity_id
_entity_poly.type
_entity_poly.pdbx_seq_one_letter_code
_entity_poly.pdbx_strand_id
1 'polypeptide(L)'
;MLLTTLALNKNGYDLKGIYSLEEYYAKDLQGYYEAITIGDSHNYYLGRAEVDITKWVEYFVNGMAIAFKSVYNKAKEQGNSKDEIKILRELDTKQRQILNLFEIQKYVTSKDIADFFKFAPRTARQLTTNWVNIGFLISIGEGKQRKYQLNEKYEKIL
;
A
#
# COMPACT_ATOMS: atom_id res chain seq x y z
N MET A 1 12.78 10.61 5.24
CA MET A 1 12.02 10.17 4.07
C MET A 1 11.90 8.66 3.95
N LEU A 2 12.93 7.86 4.19
CA LEU A 2 12.86 6.38 4.19
C LEU A 2 11.72 5.81 5.06
N LEU A 3 11.43 6.41 6.22
CA LEU A 3 10.36 5.95 7.11
C LEU A 3 8.97 6.13 6.51
N THR A 4 8.73 7.23 5.80
CA THR A 4 7.45 7.49 5.15
C THR A 4 7.20 6.48 4.03
N THR A 5 8.21 6.26 3.17
CA THR A 5 8.15 5.25 2.10
C THR A 5 7.92 3.85 2.67
N LEU A 6 8.62 3.49 3.76
CA LEU A 6 8.42 2.21 4.44
C LEU A 6 7.01 2.08 5.03
N ALA A 7 6.47 3.15 5.64
CA ALA A 7 5.12 3.15 6.19
C ALA A 7 4.06 2.99 5.09
N LEU A 8 4.23 3.67 3.96
CA LEU A 8 3.35 3.55 2.80
C LEU A 8 3.41 2.13 2.20
N ASN A 9 4.62 1.58 2.04
CA ASN A 9 4.83 0.20 1.58
C ASN A 9 4.11 -0.81 2.49
N LYS A 10 4.35 -0.75 3.80
CA LYS A 10 3.70 -1.64 4.77
C LYS A 10 2.17 -1.58 4.77
N ASN A 11 1.60 -0.47 4.32
CA ASN A 11 0.16 -0.28 4.23
C ASN A 11 -0.41 -0.47 2.81
N GLY A 12 0.40 -0.97 1.86
CA GLY A 12 -0.03 -1.28 0.50
C GLY A 12 -0.22 -0.04 -0.38
N TYR A 13 0.47 1.05 -0.09
CA TYR A 13 0.43 2.31 -0.85
C TYR A 13 1.73 2.62 -1.58
N ASP A 14 2.63 1.65 -1.75
CA ASP A 14 3.92 1.86 -2.41
C ASP A 14 3.85 1.88 -3.94
N LEU A 15 2.77 1.38 -4.52
CA LEU A 15 2.59 1.26 -5.97
C LEU A 15 3.85 0.70 -6.67
N LYS A 16 4.51 -0.31 -6.06
CA LYS A 16 5.73 -0.95 -6.57
C LYS A 16 6.91 0.03 -6.75
N GLY A 17 6.97 1.08 -5.94
CA GLY A 17 8.02 2.10 -6.02
C GLY A 17 7.99 2.99 -7.25
N ILE A 18 6.88 3.00 -8.01
CA ILE A 18 6.77 3.77 -9.26
C ILE A 18 6.64 5.28 -9.00
N TYR A 19 6.33 5.71 -7.78
CA TYR A 19 6.25 7.12 -7.44
C TYR A 19 7.29 7.51 -6.39
N SER A 20 7.69 8.77 -6.41
CA SER A 20 8.60 9.35 -5.43
C SER A 20 8.01 10.64 -4.86
N LEU A 21 7.80 10.64 -3.54
CA LEU A 21 7.46 11.87 -2.81
C LEU A 21 8.64 12.83 -2.79
N GLU A 22 9.86 12.31 -2.86
CA GLU A 22 11.09 13.09 -2.96
C GLU A 22 11.10 13.97 -4.21
N GLU A 23 10.64 13.43 -5.34
CA GLU A 23 10.51 14.20 -6.58
C GLU A 23 9.49 15.35 -6.42
N TYR A 24 8.39 15.10 -5.72
CA TYR A 24 7.41 16.15 -5.42
C TYR A 24 8.00 17.25 -4.55
N TYR A 25 8.69 16.89 -3.47
CA TYR A 25 9.33 17.88 -2.57
C TYR A 25 10.45 18.65 -3.25
N ALA A 26 11.21 18.00 -4.13
CA ALA A 26 12.29 18.66 -4.87
C ALA A 26 11.77 19.71 -5.86
N LYS A 27 10.56 19.56 -6.38
CA LYS A 27 9.91 20.52 -7.28
C LYS A 27 9.41 21.77 -6.56
N ASP A 28 9.08 21.66 -5.27
CA ASP A 28 8.58 22.73 -4.43
C ASP A 28 9.26 22.71 -3.05
N LEU A 29 10.55 22.93 -3.08
CA LEU A 29 11.38 22.91 -1.87
C LEU A 29 11.00 23.99 -0.86
N GLN A 30 10.58 25.17 -1.35
CA GLN A 30 10.11 26.26 -0.49
C GLN A 30 8.81 25.86 0.23
N GLY A 31 7.81 25.38 -0.48
CA GLY A 31 6.55 24.89 0.12
C GLY A 31 6.79 23.75 1.10
N TYR A 32 7.75 22.86 0.82
CA TYR A 32 8.16 21.82 1.76
C TYR A 32 8.68 22.41 3.07
N TYR A 33 9.63 23.38 3.03
CA TYR A 33 10.15 24.01 4.25
C TYR A 33 9.09 24.82 5.00
N GLU A 34 8.22 25.52 4.29
CA GLU A 34 7.10 26.24 4.90
C GLU A 34 6.14 25.30 5.63
N ALA A 35 5.83 24.15 5.02
CA ALA A 35 4.93 23.15 5.58
C ALA A 35 5.49 22.45 6.82
N ILE A 36 6.80 22.18 6.87
CA ILE A 36 7.44 21.53 8.02
C ILE A 36 7.85 22.52 9.14
N THR A 37 7.82 23.83 8.85
CA THR A 37 8.11 24.85 9.85
C THR A 37 6.93 24.99 10.80
N ILE A 38 7.09 24.48 12.02
CA ILE A 38 6.05 24.40 13.02
C ILE A 38 6.38 25.36 14.17
N GLY A 39 5.58 26.42 14.31
CA GLY A 39 5.68 27.40 15.40
C GLY A 39 6.91 28.31 15.33
N ASP A 40 6.97 29.29 16.23
CA ASP A 40 8.01 30.33 16.27
C ASP A 40 9.32 29.86 16.93
N SER A 41 9.33 28.70 17.55
CA SER A 41 10.49 28.19 18.30
C SER A 41 11.23 27.09 17.55
N HIS A 42 12.52 27.30 17.34
CA HIS A 42 13.45 26.29 16.82
C HIS A 42 13.92 25.30 17.90
N ASN A 43 13.42 25.42 19.13
CA ASN A 43 13.84 24.57 20.23
C ASN A 43 13.12 23.22 20.19
N TYR A 44 13.84 22.19 19.83
CA TYR A 44 13.38 20.80 19.71
C TYR A 44 12.82 20.22 21.03
N TYR A 45 13.23 20.76 22.18
CA TYR A 45 12.93 20.23 23.52
C TYR A 45 11.71 20.88 24.19
N LEU A 46 11.19 21.97 23.65
CA LEU A 46 9.97 22.61 24.14
C LEU A 46 8.77 21.97 23.47
N GLY A 47 8.24 20.93 24.12
CA GLY A 47 7.01 20.19 23.85
C GLY A 47 6.22 20.55 22.59
N ARG A 48 6.32 19.71 21.55
CA ARG A 48 5.57 19.90 20.30
C ARG A 48 4.24 19.13 20.29
N ALA A 49 3.82 18.61 21.44
CA ALA A 49 2.63 17.77 21.54
C ALA A 49 1.32 18.51 21.20
N GLU A 50 1.31 19.84 21.37
CA GLU A 50 0.13 20.70 21.12
C GLU A 50 0.24 21.54 19.85
N VAL A 51 1.25 21.30 19.02
CA VAL A 51 1.46 22.12 17.83
C VAL A 51 0.53 21.66 16.70
N ASP A 52 -0.11 22.62 16.06
CA ASP A 52 -0.94 22.38 14.87
C ASP A 52 -0.06 21.97 13.67
N ILE A 53 -0.18 20.70 13.27
CA ILE A 53 0.52 20.11 12.13
C ILE A 53 -0.36 20.07 10.86
N THR A 54 -1.52 20.72 10.86
CA THR A 54 -2.50 20.66 9.77
C THR A 54 -1.86 21.04 8.44
N LYS A 55 -1.08 22.12 8.39
CA LYS A 55 -0.39 22.54 7.15
C LYS A 55 0.54 21.47 6.60
N TRP A 56 1.27 20.77 7.47
CA TRP A 56 2.11 19.66 7.05
C TRP A 56 1.29 18.49 6.52
N VAL A 57 0.21 18.13 7.19
CA VAL A 57 -0.66 17.02 6.77
C VAL A 57 -1.31 17.34 5.42
N GLU A 58 -1.81 18.56 5.23
CA GLU A 58 -2.39 19.01 3.96
C GLU A 58 -1.37 18.97 2.82
N TYR A 59 -0.17 19.49 3.04
CA TYR A 59 0.91 19.46 2.07
C TYR A 59 1.31 18.03 1.69
N PHE A 60 1.45 17.16 2.69
CA PHE A 60 1.79 15.75 2.50
C PHE A 60 0.72 14.99 1.71
N VAL A 61 -0.55 15.13 2.10
CA VAL A 61 -1.67 14.45 1.43
C VAL A 61 -1.81 14.94 -0.02
N ASN A 62 -1.65 16.25 -0.24
CA ASN A 62 -1.67 16.82 -1.59
C ASN A 62 -0.51 16.27 -2.45
N GLY A 63 0.68 16.19 -1.89
CA GLY A 63 1.85 15.57 -2.55
C GLY A 63 1.60 14.12 -2.95
N MET A 64 0.99 13.33 -2.05
CA MET A 64 0.58 11.95 -2.36
C MET A 64 -0.45 11.92 -3.50
N ALA A 65 -1.46 12.77 -3.47
CA ALA A 65 -2.48 12.83 -4.52
C ALA A 65 -1.87 13.16 -5.89
N ILE A 66 -0.93 14.11 -5.94
CA ILE A 66 -0.22 14.49 -7.18
C ILE A 66 0.66 13.34 -7.67
N ALA A 67 1.40 12.69 -6.78
CA ALA A 67 2.25 11.55 -7.11
C ALA A 67 1.41 10.39 -7.69
N PHE A 68 0.32 10.03 -7.05
CA PHE A 68 -0.58 8.98 -7.52
C PHE A 68 -1.24 9.33 -8.87
N LYS A 69 -1.64 10.59 -9.05
CA LYS A 69 -2.18 11.05 -10.33
C LYS A 69 -1.15 10.98 -11.45
N SER A 70 0.11 11.27 -11.18
CA SER A 70 1.22 11.14 -12.14
C SER A 70 1.40 9.69 -12.58
N VAL A 71 1.43 8.74 -11.62
CA VAL A 71 1.52 7.31 -11.92
C VAL A 71 0.31 6.83 -12.73
N TYR A 72 -0.89 7.26 -12.35
CA TYR A 72 -2.11 6.93 -13.08
C TYR A 72 -2.05 7.41 -14.55
N ASN A 73 -1.58 8.63 -14.77
CA ASN A 73 -1.47 9.18 -16.13
C ASN A 73 -0.43 8.42 -16.96
N LYS A 74 0.75 8.13 -16.38
CA LYS A 74 1.80 7.32 -17.04
C LYS A 74 1.30 5.92 -17.39
N ALA A 75 0.59 5.24 -16.48
CA ALA A 75 0.00 3.94 -16.74
C ALA A 75 -1.05 3.98 -17.86
N LYS A 76 -1.84 5.05 -17.91
CA LYS A 76 -2.82 5.28 -18.98
C LYS A 76 -2.16 5.50 -20.35
N GLU A 77 -1.06 6.22 -20.39
CA GLU A 77 -0.29 6.49 -21.61
C GLU A 77 0.40 5.23 -22.14
N GLN A 78 0.84 4.34 -21.25
CA GLN A 78 1.49 3.07 -21.60
C GLN A 78 0.52 1.96 -21.98
N GLY A 79 -0.80 2.23 -22.03
CA GLY A 79 -1.80 1.25 -22.45
C GLY A 79 -2.13 0.17 -21.41
N ASN A 80 -1.63 0.30 -20.19
CA ASN A 80 -2.05 -0.55 -19.08
C ASN A 80 -3.53 -0.29 -18.79
N SER A 81 -4.32 -1.33 -18.87
CA SER A 81 -5.75 -1.25 -19.06
C SER A 81 -6.44 -0.52 -17.90
N LYS A 82 -7.46 0.28 -18.22
CA LYS A 82 -8.39 0.88 -17.25
C LYS A 82 -8.91 -0.18 -16.26
N ASP A 83 -8.90 -1.45 -16.66
CA ASP A 83 -9.36 -2.59 -15.91
C ASP A 83 -8.43 -2.95 -14.73
N GLU A 84 -7.10 -2.85 -14.89
CA GLU A 84 -6.15 -3.14 -13.81
C GLU A 84 -6.26 -2.12 -12.67
N ILE A 85 -6.39 -0.84 -13.02
CA ILE A 85 -6.57 0.25 -12.03
C ILE A 85 -7.90 0.08 -11.30
N LYS A 86 -8.95 -0.34 -12.01
CA LYS A 86 -10.26 -0.62 -11.41
C LYS A 86 -10.16 -1.77 -10.43
N ILE A 87 -9.50 -2.87 -10.83
CA ILE A 87 -9.27 -4.04 -9.98
C ILE A 87 -8.51 -3.64 -8.70
N LEU A 88 -7.43 -2.88 -8.80
CA LEU A 88 -6.64 -2.42 -7.63
C LEU A 88 -7.48 -1.57 -6.66
N ARG A 89 -8.42 -0.77 -7.17
CA ARG A 89 -9.31 0.04 -6.32
C ARG A 89 -10.34 -0.79 -5.56
N GLU A 90 -10.76 -1.92 -6.11
CA GLU A 90 -11.72 -2.83 -5.48
C GLU A 90 -11.09 -3.61 -4.31
N LEU A 91 -9.75 -3.72 -4.25
CA LEU A 91 -9.05 -4.46 -3.21
C LEU A 91 -8.98 -3.68 -1.91
N ASP A 92 -9.21 -4.38 -0.79
CA ASP A 92 -8.92 -3.86 0.54
C ASP A 92 -7.42 -3.79 0.84
N THR A 93 -7.04 -3.16 1.96
CA THR A 93 -5.64 -2.99 2.35
C THR A 93 -4.90 -4.32 2.49
N LYS A 94 -5.53 -5.34 3.07
CA LYS A 94 -4.90 -6.66 3.28
C LYS A 94 -4.75 -7.42 1.97
N GLN A 95 -5.73 -7.30 1.09
CA GLN A 95 -5.66 -7.89 -0.26
C GLN A 95 -4.52 -7.27 -1.08
N ARG A 96 -4.33 -5.95 -1.00
CA ARG A 96 -3.19 -5.27 -1.65
C ARG A 96 -1.85 -5.70 -1.08
N GLN A 97 -1.73 -5.81 0.24
CA GLN A 97 -0.49 -6.23 0.90
C GLN A 97 -0.10 -7.66 0.52
N ILE A 98 -1.06 -8.58 0.45
CA ILE A 98 -0.76 -9.99 0.17
C ILE A 98 -0.34 -10.22 -1.30
N LEU A 99 -0.63 -9.31 -2.23
CA LEU A 99 -0.13 -9.38 -3.61
C LEU A 99 1.40 -9.51 -3.63
N ASN A 100 2.12 -8.80 -2.76
CA ASN A 100 3.58 -8.88 -2.65
C ASN A 100 4.07 -10.32 -2.35
N LEU A 101 3.29 -11.11 -1.62
CA LEU A 101 3.63 -12.52 -1.37
C LEU A 101 3.40 -13.36 -2.63
N PHE A 102 2.37 -13.07 -3.42
CA PHE A 102 2.08 -13.76 -4.67
C PHE A 102 3.03 -13.40 -5.82
N GLU A 103 3.72 -12.26 -5.76
CA GLU A 103 4.83 -11.95 -6.67
C GLU A 103 6.01 -12.92 -6.51
N ILE A 104 6.23 -13.40 -5.26
CA ILE A 104 7.36 -14.28 -4.95
C ILE A 104 6.99 -15.75 -5.16
N GLN A 105 5.74 -16.13 -4.86
CA GLN A 105 5.31 -17.53 -4.89
C GLN A 105 3.87 -17.67 -5.41
N LYS A 106 3.68 -18.52 -6.39
CA LYS A 106 2.37 -18.75 -7.03
C LYS A 106 1.32 -19.33 -6.07
N TYR A 107 1.74 -20.14 -5.10
CA TYR A 107 0.87 -20.83 -4.18
C TYR A 107 1.24 -20.49 -2.74
N VAL A 108 0.26 -20.10 -1.95
CA VAL A 108 0.43 -19.80 -0.53
C VAL A 108 -0.45 -20.68 0.34
N THR A 109 -0.05 -20.94 1.56
CA THR A 109 -0.85 -21.63 2.58
C THR A 109 -1.43 -20.65 3.60
N SER A 110 -2.40 -21.08 4.40
CA SER A 110 -2.88 -20.27 5.52
C SER A 110 -1.77 -19.96 6.53
N LYS A 111 -0.72 -20.79 6.59
CA LYS A 111 0.44 -20.57 7.46
C LYS A 111 1.28 -19.41 6.92
N ASP A 112 1.58 -19.41 5.61
CA ASP A 112 2.37 -18.32 4.99
C ASP A 112 1.67 -16.97 5.17
N ILE A 113 0.34 -16.95 5.06
CA ILE A 113 -0.47 -15.75 5.31
C ILE A 113 -0.46 -15.36 6.79
N ALA A 114 -0.50 -16.33 7.71
CA ALA A 114 -0.37 -16.07 9.14
C ALA A 114 0.99 -15.44 9.48
N ASP A 115 2.06 -15.99 8.92
CA ASP A 115 3.43 -15.53 9.13
C ASP A 115 3.63 -14.14 8.53
N PHE A 116 3.12 -13.90 7.32
CA PHE A 116 3.21 -12.61 6.63
C PHE A 116 2.55 -11.47 7.41
N PHE A 117 1.32 -11.67 7.89
CA PHE A 117 0.57 -10.67 8.65
C PHE A 117 0.83 -10.73 10.16
N LYS A 118 1.59 -11.69 10.65
CA LYS A 118 1.77 -11.99 12.08
C LYS A 118 0.45 -12.24 12.81
N PHE A 119 -0.45 -12.96 12.15
CA PHE A 119 -1.75 -13.33 12.70
C PHE A 119 -1.72 -14.69 13.41
N ALA A 120 -2.64 -14.86 14.36
CA ALA A 120 -2.93 -16.18 14.89
C ALA A 120 -3.43 -17.12 13.76
N PRO A 121 -3.11 -18.43 13.79
CA PRO A 121 -3.50 -19.37 12.73
C PRO A 121 -5.01 -19.44 12.46
N ARG A 122 -5.83 -19.23 13.48
CA ARG A 122 -7.28 -19.17 13.34
C ARG A 122 -7.73 -17.97 12.51
N THR A 123 -7.15 -16.81 12.79
CA THR A 123 -7.45 -15.56 12.05
C THR A 123 -7.07 -15.66 10.58
N ALA A 124 -5.89 -16.23 10.30
CA ALA A 124 -5.45 -16.43 8.92
C ALA A 124 -6.37 -17.39 8.15
N ARG A 125 -6.84 -18.49 8.80
CA ARG A 125 -7.80 -19.41 8.17
C ARG A 125 -9.15 -18.74 7.89
N GLN A 126 -9.64 -17.93 8.81
CA GLN A 126 -10.88 -17.18 8.62
C GLN A 126 -10.73 -16.17 7.46
N LEU A 127 -9.61 -15.47 7.38
CA LEU A 127 -9.30 -14.54 6.31
C LEU A 127 -9.24 -15.25 4.96
N THR A 128 -8.51 -16.37 4.85
CA THR A 128 -8.43 -17.15 3.61
C THR A 128 -9.78 -17.69 3.17
N THR A 129 -10.60 -18.16 4.11
CA THR A 129 -11.97 -18.62 3.81
C THR A 129 -12.80 -17.47 3.25
N ASN A 130 -12.74 -16.29 3.86
CA ASN A 130 -13.43 -15.12 3.35
C ASN A 130 -12.95 -14.73 1.94
N TRP A 131 -11.64 -14.72 1.72
CA TRP A 131 -11.05 -14.39 0.42
C TRP A 131 -11.41 -15.39 -0.68
N VAL A 132 -11.58 -16.68 -0.33
CA VAL A 132 -12.11 -17.67 -1.27
C VAL A 132 -13.59 -17.41 -1.56
N ASN A 133 -14.40 -17.10 -0.55
CA ASN A 133 -15.84 -16.86 -0.70
C ASN A 133 -16.14 -15.63 -1.60
N ILE A 134 -15.33 -14.58 -1.49
CA ILE A 134 -15.45 -13.37 -2.34
C ILE A 134 -14.76 -13.51 -3.70
N GLY A 135 -14.15 -14.68 -3.99
CA GLY A 135 -13.50 -14.96 -5.27
C GLY A 135 -12.15 -14.27 -5.48
N PHE A 136 -11.52 -13.77 -4.40
CA PHE A 136 -10.16 -13.22 -4.46
C PHE A 136 -9.11 -14.31 -4.57
N LEU A 137 -9.27 -15.40 -3.82
CA LEU A 137 -8.43 -16.60 -3.88
C LEU A 137 -9.18 -17.82 -4.41
N ILE A 138 -8.43 -18.72 -5.02
CA ILE A 138 -8.88 -20.06 -5.39
C ILE A 138 -8.17 -21.06 -4.46
N SER A 139 -8.93 -21.96 -3.83
CA SER A 139 -8.36 -23.03 -3.01
C SER A 139 -8.02 -24.25 -3.86
N ILE A 140 -6.85 -24.85 -3.62
CA ILE A 140 -6.36 -26.04 -4.30
C ILE A 140 -6.02 -27.09 -3.27
N GLY A 141 -6.49 -28.31 -3.45
CA GLY A 141 -6.31 -29.42 -2.52
C GLY A 141 -7.18 -29.31 -1.28
N GLU A 142 -7.07 -30.29 -0.39
CA GLU A 142 -7.89 -30.41 0.80
C GLU A 142 -7.07 -30.61 2.08
N GLY A 143 -7.69 -30.38 3.23
CA GLY A 143 -7.11 -30.64 4.54
C GLY A 143 -5.81 -29.88 4.78
N LYS A 144 -4.76 -30.60 5.20
CA LYS A 144 -3.44 -30.03 5.54
C LYS A 144 -2.63 -29.61 4.32
N GLN A 145 -2.96 -30.12 3.13
CA GLN A 145 -2.26 -29.79 1.87
C GLN A 145 -2.92 -28.65 1.10
N ARG A 146 -3.98 -28.03 1.66
CA ARG A 146 -4.68 -26.91 1.00
C ARG A 146 -3.75 -25.74 0.77
N LYS A 147 -3.69 -25.31 -0.49
CA LYS A 147 -2.97 -24.12 -0.96
C LYS A 147 -3.96 -23.15 -1.57
N TYR A 148 -3.55 -21.93 -1.71
CA TYR A 148 -4.33 -20.86 -2.31
C TYR A 148 -3.53 -20.21 -3.43
N GLN A 149 -4.19 -19.87 -4.52
CA GLN A 149 -3.66 -19.03 -5.60
C GLN A 149 -4.58 -17.83 -5.81
N LEU A 150 -4.08 -16.78 -6.44
CA LEU A 150 -4.94 -15.69 -6.88
C LEU A 150 -5.93 -16.16 -7.94
N ASN A 151 -7.11 -15.56 -7.97
CA ASN A 151 -8.01 -15.72 -9.09
C ASN A 151 -7.40 -15.01 -10.32
N GLU A 152 -7.59 -15.56 -11.51
CA GLU A 152 -7.04 -15.04 -12.79
C GLU A 152 -7.33 -13.55 -13.00
N LYS A 153 -8.47 -13.04 -12.51
CA LYS A 153 -8.80 -11.61 -12.51
C LYS A 153 -7.71 -10.76 -11.85
N TYR A 154 -7.09 -11.25 -10.78
CA TYR A 154 -6.10 -10.54 -9.99
C TYR A 154 -4.65 -10.89 -10.33
N GLU A 155 -4.41 -12.00 -11.04
CA GLU A 155 -3.07 -12.35 -11.56
C GLU A 155 -2.55 -11.30 -12.55
N LYS A 156 -3.45 -10.60 -13.24
CA LYS A 156 -3.11 -9.56 -14.24
C LYS A 156 -2.51 -8.30 -13.64
N ILE A 157 -2.60 -8.12 -12.31
CA ILE A 157 -2.11 -6.94 -11.60
C ILE A 157 -0.82 -7.22 -10.81
N LEU A 158 -0.27 -8.46 -10.88
CA LEU A 158 1.06 -8.81 -10.42
C LEU A 158 2.10 -8.38 -11.46
#